data_0e60a35735a001986861967d35c01b80
#
_entry.id   0e60a35735a001986861967d35c01b80
#
_cell.length_a   1.000
_cell.length_b   1.000
_cell.length_c   1.000
_cell.angle_alpha   90.00
_cell.angle_beta   90.00
_cell.angle_gamma   90.00
#
_symmetry.space_group_name_H-M   'P 1'
#
loop_
_entity.id
_entity.type
_entity.pdbx_description
1 polymer ?
#
loop_
_entity_poly.entity_id
_entity_poly.type
_entity_poly.pdbx_seq_one_letter_code
_entity_poly.pdbx_strand_id
1 'polypeptide(L)'
;MATLKATVKSKRKDGMYVVYIRFAHNRKVSYLRTSWMVNDKGLSRNKKDILDPFVIQQTSKLIDQYYNTLNRIDTQDWTVKEIVDYIQKGKDGISFSMYARKHIEKMKARGQERTSRDYKWALYSLEKYAGNNEVMFSQLTYSFLSRWIDSLSQTARSKNKYPINIRQIHKAAMLEYNDEERGIQLITNPWPKITIPKEDTPNKRAISPNMLRRFFAVVPDFSRFTHPLQELGQDVALISFCMCGINSIDLFFAKKSQYHNGIFHYKRRKTSKSRSDNAYFEIKVPQFIKPTFEKYLSKDTESPWLFDFQDRLSTSDSFNANVNAGISQICKKVSPDFHASLYSFRHSWATIAQNGCGASLGDIDFALNHSTYKMARVYTKIDYSPAWELNEKVIDYVFFSNEDIDNRDDSSNTFERMSKYNLIRGEAFICGDCVSIIEDSGFTNIEQVITKLLSSFSDSISRPSKVQIKITNLDKKQTQLYQRVLQ
;
A
#
# COMPACT_ATOMS: atom_id res chain seq x y z
N MET A 1 8.31 -38.11 34.66
CA MET A 1 7.92 -36.76 35.14
C MET A 1 9.04 -36.18 35.98
N ALA A 2 9.32 -34.88 35.89
CA ALA A 2 10.34 -34.21 36.66
C ALA A 2 9.94 -34.15 38.16
N THR A 3 10.89 -34.33 39.06
CA THR A 3 10.70 -34.17 40.52
C THR A 3 11.20 -32.81 40.94
N LEU A 4 10.38 -32.06 41.67
CA LEU A 4 10.69 -30.72 42.17
C LEU A 4 10.80 -30.70 43.67
N LYS A 5 11.85 -30.08 44.20
CA LYS A 5 12.05 -29.92 45.67
C LYS A 5 12.71 -28.58 45.97
N ALA A 6 12.22 -27.87 47.00
CA ALA A 6 12.92 -26.70 47.51
C ALA A 6 14.21 -27.15 48.22
N THR A 7 15.31 -26.42 48.00
CA THR A 7 16.62 -26.74 48.58
C THR A 7 17.46 -25.49 48.73
N VAL A 8 18.53 -25.58 49.52
CA VAL A 8 19.55 -24.52 49.62
C VAL A 8 20.90 -25.02 49.12
N LYS A 9 21.79 -24.12 48.80
CA LYS A 9 23.18 -24.41 48.45
C LYS A 9 24.12 -23.82 49.51
N SER A 10 25.27 -23.35 49.11
CA SER A 10 26.29 -22.78 50.02
C SER A 10 25.79 -21.53 50.75
N LYS A 11 26.28 -21.33 51.99
CA LYS A 11 26.05 -20.17 52.82
C LYS A 11 26.72 -18.94 52.20
N ARG A 12 26.02 -17.83 52.15
CA ARG A 12 26.54 -16.54 51.71
C ARG A 12 27.37 -15.88 52.83
N LYS A 13 28.14 -14.86 52.47
CA LYS A 13 28.94 -14.06 53.41
C LYS A 13 28.11 -13.34 54.48
N ASP A 14 26.82 -13.05 54.14
CA ASP A 14 25.86 -12.42 55.03
C ASP A 14 25.17 -13.39 55.98
N GLY A 15 25.58 -14.65 56.01
CA GLY A 15 25.03 -15.66 56.89
C GLY A 15 23.75 -16.33 56.42
N MET A 16 23.20 -15.93 55.29
CA MET A 16 21.95 -16.42 54.70
C MET A 16 22.18 -17.48 53.62
N TYR A 17 21.18 -18.33 53.39
CA TYR A 17 21.14 -19.30 52.29
C TYR A 17 20.07 -18.90 51.31
N VAL A 18 20.42 -18.85 50.02
CA VAL A 18 19.43 -18.64 48.93
C VAL A 18 18.68 -19.97 48.73
N VAL A 19 17.36 -19.85 48.62
CA VAL A 19 16.49 -20.98 48.32
C VAL A 19 16.41 -21.17 46.79
N TYR A 20 16.52 -22.43 46.38
CA TYR A 20 16.39 -22.86 44.97
C TYR A 20 15.29 -23.92 44.87
N ILE A 21 14.60 -23.96 43.74
CA ILE A 21 13.83 -25.14 43.36
C ILE A 21 14.76 -26.04 42.53
N ARG A 22 14.98 -27.24 43.04
CA ARG A 22 15.74 -28.31 42.40
C ARG A 22 14.80 -29.09 41.47
N PHE A 23 15.14 -29.13 40.20
CA PHE A 23 14.49 -29.98 39.21
C PHE A 23 15.35 -31.22 38.96
N ALA A 24 14.78 -32.42 39.07
CA ALA A 24 15.45 -33.66 38.76
C ALA A 24 14.63 -34.42 37.70
N HIS A 25 15.26 -34.72 36.54
CA HIS A 25 14.63 -35.42 35.43
C HIS A 25 15.70 -36.20 34.66
N ASN A 26 15.38 -37.45 34.26
CA ASN A 26 16.26 -38.34 33.51
C ASN A 26 17.69 -38.37 34.09
N ARG A 27 17.80 -38.58 35.44
CA ARG A 27 19.07 -38.64 36.19
C ARG A 27 19.93 -37.36 36.14
N LYS A 28 19.41 -36.25 35.58
CA LYS A 28 20.08 -34.95 35.60
C LYS A 28 19.35 -33.97 36.51
N VAL A 29 20.08 -32.97 37.00
CA VAL A 29 19.56 -32.00 37.97
C VAL A 29 19.86 -30.58 37.47
N SER A 30 18.88 -29.71 37.65
CA SER A 30 19.01 -28.27 37.45
C SER A 30 18.40 -27.51 38.64
N TYR A 31 18.77 -26.24 38.80
CA TYR A 31 18.34 -25.43 39.92
C TYR A 31 17.83 -24.07 39.43
N LEU A 32 16.64 -23.71 39.87
CA LEU A 32 16.07 -22.41 39.63
C LEU A 32 16.13 -21.57 40.91
N ARG A 33 16.80 -20.43 40.83
CA ARG A 33 16.95 -19.51 41.98
C ARG A 33 15.61 -18.84 42.27
N THR A 34 15.28 -18.74 43.57
CA THR A 34 14.13 -17.96 44.06
C THR A 34 14.59 -16.65 44.71
N SER A 35 13.63 -15.78 45.05
CA SER A 35 13.88 -14.55 45.82
C SER A 35 13.98 -14.78 47.32
N TRP A 36 13.66 -15.99 47.82
CA TRP A 36 13.64 -16.28 49.24
C TRP A 36 15.00 -16.72 49.75
N MET A 37 15.24 -16.40 51.01
CA MET A 37 16.45 -16.75 51.75
C MET A 37 16.07 -17.25 53.12
N VAL A 38 16.89 -18.15 53.70
CA VAL A 38 16.76 -18.70 55.06
C VAL A 38 18.08 -18.56 55.81
N ASN A 39 18.03 -18.43 57.13
CA ASN A 39 19.19 -18.49 58.04
C ASN A 39 19.35 -19.90 58.61
N ASP A 40 20.40 -20.11 59.45
CA ASP A 40 20.68 -21.40 60.07
C ASP A 40 19.50 -21.93 60.91
N LYS A 41 18.69 -21.06 61.53
CA LYS A 41 17.53 -21.46 62.34
C LYS A 41 16.38 -21.99 61.50
N GLY A 42 16.26 -21.56 60.27
CA GLY A 42 15.25 -22.00 59.31
C GLY A 42 15.65 -23.28 58.57
N LEU A 43 16.73 -23.96 58.92
CA LEU A 43 17.21 -25.19 58.32
C LEU A 43 17.28 -26.33 59.32
N SER A 44 17.17 -27.57 58.80
CA SER A 44 17.43 -28.80 59.60
C SER A 44 18.89 -28.88 60.08
N ARG A 45 19.19 -29.70 61.11
CA ARG A 45 20.56 -29.86 61.62
C ARG A 45 21.59 -30.24 60.54
N ASN A 46 21.17 -31.04 59.57
CA ASN A 46 22.00 -31.43 58.42
C ASN A 46 22.04 -30.43 57.33
N LYS A 47 21.34 -29.27 57.45
CA LYS A 47 21.21 -28.15 56.46
C LYS A 47 20.70 -28.59 55.08
N LYS A 48 20.00 -29.73 54.99
CA LYS A 48 19.44 -30.24 53.71
C LYS A 48 17.98 -29.87 53.50
N ASP A 49 17.22 -29.68 54.59
CA ASP A 49 15.78 -29.42 54.53
C ASP A 49 15.46 -28.05 55.14
N ILE A 50 14.53 -27.35 54.53
CA ILE A 50 14.02 -26.05 54.93
C ILE A 50 12.95 -26.29 56.00
N LEU A 51 13.08 -25.63 57.16
CA LEU A 51 12.15 -25.70 58.27
C LEU A 51 11.36 -24.40 58.48
N ASP A 52 11.77 -23.32 57.87
CA ASP A 52 11.07 -22.04 57.95
C ASP A 52 9.66 -22.16 57.35
N PRO A 53 8.58 -21.99 58.19
CA PRO A 53 7.21 -22.22 57.74
C PRO A 53 6.76 -21.32 56.59
N PHE A 54 7.21 -20.05 56.57
CA PHE A 54 6.87 -19.11 55.51
C PHE A 54 7.49 -19.54 54.19
N VAL A 55 8.78 -19.87 54.22
CA VAL A 55 9.49 -20.29 52.99
C VAL A 55 8.95 -21.63 52.48
N ILE A 56 8.60 -22.60 53.38
CA ILE A 56 7.93 -23.83 52.97
C ILE A 56 6.63 -23.54 52.27
N GLN A 57 5.77 -22.67 52.82
CA GLN A 57 4.48 -22.33 52.22
C GLN A 57 4.65 -21.69 50.84
N GLN A 58 5.58 -20.74 50.71
CA GLN A 58 5.80 -20.04 49.43
C GLN A 58 6.40 -20.97 48.38
N THR A 59 7.37 -21.81 48.76
CA THR A 59 7.99 -22.76 47.84
C THR A 59 7.03 -23.85 47.42
N SER A 60 6.15 -24.33 48.31
CA SER A 60 5.10 -25.31 47.99
C SER A 60 4.12 -24.74 46.96
N LYS A 61 3.61 -23.52 47.18
CA LYS A 61 2.75 -22.84 46.16
C LYS A 61 3.44 -22.72 44.80
N LEU A 62 4.72 -22.37 44.78
CA LEU A 62 5.50 -22.25 43.57
C LEU A 62 5.71 -23.60 42.87
N ILE A 63 6.00 -24.66 43.63
CA ILE A 63 6.14 -26.02 43.12
C ILE A 63 4.82 -26.51 42.53
N ASP A 64 3.69 -26.26 43.20
CA ASP A 64 2.36 -26.59 42.65
C ASP A 64 2.06 -25.89 41.35
N GLN A 65 2.40 -24.61 41.25
CA GLN A 65 2.28 -23.88 39.98
C GLN A 65 3.13 -24.50 38.84
N TYR A 66 4.36 -24.91 39.17
CA TYR A 66 5.25 -25.58 38.22
C TYR A 66 4.72 -26.96 37.83
N TYR A 67 4.20 -27.75 38.77
CA TYR A 67 3.54 -29.02 38.44
C TYR A 67 2.30 -28.81 37.58
N ASN A 68 1.46 -27.85 37.90
CA ASN A 68 0.29 -27.51 37.07
C ASN A 68 0.66 -27.10 35.65
N THR A 69 1.81 -26.45 35.45
CA THR A 69 2.35 -26.10 34.14
C THR A 69 2.89 -27.33 33.42
N LEU A 70 3.66 -28.19 34.10
CA LEU A 70 4.27 -29.39 33.52
C LEU A 70 3.28 -30.53 33.27
N ASN A 71 2.19 -30.62 34.03
CA ASN A 71 1.14 -31.64 33.84
C ASN A 71 0.34 -31.44 32.55
N ARG A 72 0.49 -30.29 31.88
CA ARG A 72 -0.20 -29.98 30.61
C ARG A 72 0.57 -30.41 29.38
N ILE A 73 1.79 -30.92 29.57
CA ILE A 73 2.71 -31.25 28.49
C ILE A 73 3.38 -32.59 28.74
N ASP A 74 3.73 -33.30 27.67
CA ASP A 74 4.59 -34.47 27.78
C ASP A 74 6.05 -34.04 27.86
N THR A 75 6.71 -34.35 28.96
CA THR A 75 8.12 -34.00 29.20
C THR A 75 9.03 -35.24 29.20
N GLN A 76 8.57 -36.39 28.71
CA GLN A 76 9.29 -37.67 28.84
C GLN A 76 10.67 -37.60 28.16
N ASP A 77 10.74 -37.01 26.98
CA ASP A 77 11.96 -36.92 26.18
C ASP A 77 12.74 -35.61 26.40
N TRP A 78 12.27 -34.75 27.30
CA TRP A 78 12.92 -33.48 27.56
C TRP A 78 14.18 -33.63 28.45
N THR A 79 15.14 -32.76 28.24
CA THR A 79 16.22 -32.56 29.18
C THR A 79 15.74 -31.71 30.37
N VAL A 80 16.41 -31.86 31.52
CA VAL A 80 16.09 -31.02 32.69
C VAL A 80 16.28 -29.52 32.42
N LYS A 81 17.17 -29.17 31.46
CA LYS A 81 17.40 -27.79 31.05
C LYS A 81 16.20 -27.25 30.27
N GLU A 82 15.65 -28.00 29.33
CA GLU A 82 14.45 -27.64 28.57
C GLU A 82 13.25 -27.43 29.49
N ILE A 83 13.09 -28.28 30.54
CA ILE A 83 12.04 -28.10 31.55
C ILE A 83 12.20 -26.80 32.33
N VAL A 84 13.42 -26.44 32.74
CA VAL A 84 13.68 -25.21 33.50
C VAL A 84 13.50 -23.99 32.58
N ASP A 85 13.99 -24.03 31.34
CA ASP A 85 13.83 -22.96 30.36
C ASP A 85 12.34 -22.71 30.02
N TYR A 86 11.55 -23.80 29.91
CA TYR A 86 10.11 -23.71 29.69
C TYR A 86 9.39 -23.02 30.87
N ILE A 87 9.71 -23.43 32.10
CA ILE A 87 9.12 -22.82 33.29
C ILE A 87 9.54 -21.35 33.46
N GLN A 88 10.80 -21.03 33.18
CA GLN A 88 11.28 -19.65 33.26
C GLN A 88 10.60 -18.77 32.22
N LYS A 89 10.53 -19.21 30.95
CA LYS A 89 9.84 -18.48 29.90
C LYS A 89 8.37 -18.24 30.23
N GLY A 90 7.70 -19.23 30.81
CA GLY A 90 6.31 -19.08 31.26
C GLY A 90 6.15 -18.10 32.41
N LYS A 91 7.18 -17.94 33.28
CA LYS A 91 7.16 -17.05 34.45
C LYS A 91 7.56 -15.60 34.11
N ASP A 92 8.63 -15.44 33.35
CA ASP A 92 9.16 -14.11 33.01
C ASP A 92 8.35 -13.45 31.86
N GLY A 93 7.48 -14.22 31.22
CA GLY A 93 6.67 -13.81 30.09
C GLY A 93 7.50 -13.61 28.82
N ILE A 94 6.88 -13.76 27.68
CA ILE A 94 7.51 -13.45 26.39
C ILE A 94 7.03 -12.06 26.00
N SER A 95 7.96 -11.14 25.75
CA SER A 95 7.63 -9.80 25.29
C SER A 95 7.14 -9.82 23.84
N PHE A 96 5.86 -9.46 23.64
CA PHE A 96 5.28 -9.25 22.32
C PHE A 96 5.95 -8.09 21.62
N SER A 97 6.19 -6.99 22.31
CA SER A 97 6.81 -5.79 21.74
C SER A 97 8.21 -6.05 21.21
N MET A 98 9.04 -6.76 21.94
CA MET A 98 10.39 -7.15 21.48
C MET A 98 10.33 -8.07 20.26
N TYR A 99 9.46 -9.08 20.31
CA TYR A 99 9.25 -9.97 19.18
C TYR A 99 8.76 -9.22 17.94
N ALA A 100 7.79 -8.33 18.10
CA ALA A 100 7.23 -7.52 17.03
C ALA A 100 8.30 -6.63 16.36
N ARG A 101 9.14 -5.96 17.15
CA ARG A 101 10.26 -5.16 16.61
C ARG A 101 11.22 -6.02 15.80
N LYS A 102 11.62 -7.19 16.31
CA LYS A 102 12.48 -8.14 15.58
C LYS A 102 11.82 -8.63 14.27
N HIS A 103 10.53 -8.91 14.31
CA HIS A 103 9.75 -9.33 13.15
C HIS A 103 9.70 -8.21 12.08
N ILE A 104 9.45 -6.96 12.50
CA ILE A 104 9.44 -5.77 11.63
C ILE A 104 10.80 -5.54 10.98
N GLU A 105 11.90 -5.67 11.72
CA GLU A 105 13.25 -5.55 11.15
C GLU A 105 13.57 -6.67 10.15
N LYS A 106 13.15 -7.92 10.42
CA LYS A 106 13.24 -9.02 9.44
C LYS A 106 12.47 -8.69 8.14
N MET A 107 11.28 -8.09 8.24
CA MET A 107 10.50 -7.66 7.06
C MET A 107 11.24 -6.57 6.28
N LYS A 108 11.81 -5.58 6.97
CA LYS A 108 12.60 -4.50 6.36
C LYS A 108 13.82 -5.04 5.63
N ALA A 109 14.57 -5.95 6.24
CA ALA A 109 15.72 -6.62 5.62
C ALA A 109 15.36 -7.41 4.35
N ARG A 110 14.10 -7.89 4.24
CA ARG A 110 13.54 -8.52 3.03
C ARG A 110 13.05 -7.52 1.97
N GLY A 111 13.30 -6.22 2.15
CA GLY A 111 12.87 -5.15 1.24
C GLY A 111 11.37 -4.85 1.29
N GLN A 112 10.68 -5.20 2.38
CA GLN A 112 9.25 -4.92 2.59
C GLN A 112 9.03 -3.62 3.38
N GLU A 113 9.75 -2.55 3.04
CA GLU A 113 9.79 -1.31 3.81
C GLU A 113 8.42 -0.69 4.09
N ARG A 114 7.56 -0.62 3.05
CA ARG A 114 6.22 -0.02 3.21
C ARG A 114 5.33 -0.84 4.14
N THR A 115 5.38 -2.17 4.00
CA THR A 115 4.62 -3.08 4.86
C THR A 115 5.16 -3.05 6.29
N SER A 116 6.49 -3.06 6.48
CA SER A 116 7.10 -2.95 7.80
C SER A 116 6.72 -1.66 8.54
N ARG A 117 6.55 -0.55 7.82
CA ARG A 117 6.04 0.72 8.35
C ARG A 117 4.61 0.60 8.87
N ASP A 118 3.73 -0.07 8.12
CA ASP A 118 2.33 -0.32 8.56
C ASP A 118 2.29 -1.17 9.85
N TYR A 119 3.17 -2.18 9.95
CA TYR A 119 3.32 -3.02 11.15
C TYR A 119 3.86 -2.21 12.35
N LYS A 120 4.84 -1.32 12.10
CA LYS A 120 5.38 -0.42 13.13
C LYS A 120 4.30 0.50 13.72
N TRP A 121 3.43 1.06 12.88
CA TRP A 121 2.31 1.89 13.35
C TRP A 121 1.26 1.09 14.11
N ALA A 122 0.99 -0.16 13.73
CA ALA A 122 0.10 -1.03 14.47
C ALA A 122 0.66 -1.36 15.86
N LEU A 123 1.97 -1.67 15.96
CA LEU A 123 2.65 -1.89 17.24
C LEU A 123 2.60 -0.64 18.12
N TYR A 124 2.95 0.52 17.57
CA TYR A 124 2.88 1.80 18.29
C TYR A 124 1.48 2.09 18.85
N SER A 125 0.44 1.82 18.05
CA SER A 125 -0.95 1.98 18.50
C SER A 125 -1.30 1.06 19.67
N LEU A 126 -0.85 -0.19 19.62
CA LEU A 126 -1.06 -1.18 20.69
C LEU A 126 -0.33 -0.79 21.99
N GLU A 127 0.93 -0.39 21.89
CA GLU A 127 1.76 0.07 22.99
C GLU A 127 1.20 1.34 23.65
N LYS A 128 0.76 2.29 22.82
CA LYS A 128 0.10 3.51 23.29
C LYS A 128 -1.19 3.20 24.07
N TYR A 129 -2.00 2.26 23.58
CA TYR A 129 -3.21 1.81 24.27
C TYR A 129 -2.87 1.10 25.60
N ALA A 130 -1.83 0.28 25.63
CA ALA A 130 -1.36 -0.39 26.84
C ALA A 130 -0.76 0.57 27.88
N GLY A 131 -0.43 1.81 27.50
CA GLY A 131 0.27 2.78 28.35
C GLY A 131 1.71 2.36 28.67
N ASN A 132 2.28 1.42 27.94
CA ASN A 132 3.61 0.87 28.14
C ASN A 132 4.26 0.50 26.80
N ASN A 133 5.54 0.80 26.64
CA ASN A 133 6.34 0.46 25.46
C ASN A 133 6.75 -1.02 25.38
N GLU A 134 6.39 -1.82 26.37
CA GLU A 134 6.67 -3.24 26.42
C GLU A 134 5.41 -4.04 26.82
N VAL A 135 4.73 -4.57 25.82
CA VAL A 135 3.54 -5.41 25.97
C VAL A 135 3.97 -6.88 25.97
N MET A 136 3.50 -7.65 26.94
CA MET A 136 3.77 -9.09 27.04
C MET A 136 2.70 -9.90 26.31
N PHE A 137 3.02 -11.11 25.80
CA PHE A 137 2.00 -11.99 25.19
C PHE A 137 0.88 -12.36 26.16
N SER A 138 1.18 -12.49 27.45
CA SER A 138 0.18 -12.76 28.49
C SER A 138 -0.86 -11.65 28.66
N GLN A 139 -0.53 -10.42 28.28
CA GLN A 139 -1.45 -9.28 28.32
C GLN A 139 -2.40 -9.25 27.11
N LEU A 140 -2.04 -9.92 26.00
CA LEU A 140 -2.85 -9.96 24.77
C LEU A 140 -4.03 -10.93 24.93
N THR A 141 -4.87 -10.66 25.92
CA THR A 141 -6.11 -11.42 26.16
C THR A 141 -7.22 -10.98 25.20
N TYR A 142 -8.27 -11.80 25.06
CA TYR A 142 -9.47 -11.44 24.31
C TYR A 142 -10.02 -10.06 24.73
N SER A 143 -10.20 -9.85 26.03
CA SER A 143 -10.76 -8.60 26.55
C SER A 143 -9.88 -7.39 26.31
N PHE A 144 -8.55 -7.55 26.39
CA PHE A 144 -7.61 -6.47 26.09
C PHE A 144 -7.66 -6.10 24.61
N LEU A 145 -7.56 -7.09 23.72
CA LEU A 145 -7.54 -6.87 22.27
C LEU A 145 -8.87 -6.32 21.76
N SER A 146 -10.01 -6.80 22.26
CA SER A 146 -11.32 -6.26 21.88
C SER A 146 -11.45 -4.79 22.25
N ARG A 147 -11.11 -4.40 23.49
CA ARG A 147 -11.13 -2.99 23.91
C ARG A 147 -10.14 -2.13 23.14
N TRP A 148 -8.97 -2.65 22.81
CA TRP A 148 -8.03 -1.93 21.95
C TRP A 148 -8.61 -1.70 20.55
N ILE A 149 -9.22 -2.73 19.92
CA ILE A 149 -9.86 -2.62 18.60
C ILE A 149 -10.99 -1.59 18.64
N ASP A 150 -11.82 -1.61 19.68
CA ASP A 150 -12.91 -0.63 19.86
C ASP A 150 -12.37 0.80 19.98
N SER A 151 -11.21 0.98 20.63
CA SER A 151 -10.54 2.28 20.74
C SER A 151 -10.02 2.85 19.41
N LEU A 152 -9.88 2.01 18.36
CA LEU A 152 -9.43 2.41 17.03
C LEU A 152 -10.52 3.08 16.17
N SER A 153 -11.63 3.51 16.76
CA SER A 153 -12.84 4.01 16.07
C SER A 153 -12.64 5.22 15.16
N GLN A 154 -11.54 5.94 15.26
CA GLN A 154 -11.34 7.23 14.58
C GLN A 154 -11.02 7.15 13.08
N THR A 155 -10.51 6.01 12.55
CA THR A 155 -10.27 5.86 11.11
C THR A 155 -10.64 4.46 10.63
N ALA A 156 -11.46 4.37 9.59
CA ALA A 156 -11.90 3.11 8.98
C ALA A 156 -10.75 2.16 8.65
N ARG A 157 -9.61 2.69 8.21
CA ARG A 157 -8.43 1.89 7.85
C ARG A 157 -7.68 1.33 9.06
N SER A 158 -7.55 2.09 10.16
CA SER A 158 -6.83 1.62 11.36
C SER A 158 -7.57 0.51 12.07
N LYS A 159 -8.91 0.59 12.15
CA LYS A 159 -9.78 -0.45 12.72
C LYS A 159 -9.57 -1.85 12.11
N ASN A 160 -9.32 -1.90 10.81
CA ASN A 160 -9.10 -3.17 10.10
C ASN A 160 -7.63 -3.57 10.08
N LYS A 161 -6.75 -2.69 9.60
CA LYS A 161 -5.35 -3.03 9.32
C LYS A 161 -4.50 -3.28 10.56
N TYR A 162 -4.67 -2.48 11.62
CA TYR A 162 -3.83 -2.65 12.81
C TYR A 162 -4.08 -3.99 13.49
N PRO A 163 -5.33 -4.41 13.75
CA PRO A 163 -5.59 -5.74 14.31
C PRO A 163 -5.07 -6.88 13.42
N ILE A 164 -5.22 -6.76 12.09
CA ILE A 164 -4.69 -7.76 11.15
C ILE A 164 -3.16 -7.86 11.28
N ASN A 165 -2.45 -6.74 11.32
CA ASN A 165 -0.99 -6.72 11.44
C ASN A 165 -0.54 -7.33 12.79
N ILE A 166 -1.16 -6.96 13.90
CA ILE A 166 -0.87 -7.53 15.22
C ILE A 166 -1.17 -9.03 15.24
N ARG A 167 -2.29 -9.46 14.66
CA ARG A 167 -2.63 -10.88 14.52
C ARG A 167 -1.58 -11.66 13.72
N GLN A 168 -1.03 -11.09 12.66
CA GLN A 168 0.02 -11.75 11.87
C GLN A 168 1.33 -11.89 12.64
N ILE A 169 1.74 -10.86 13.39
CA ILE A 169 2.90 -10.95 14.29
C ILE A 169 2.67 -12.04 15.34
N HIS A 170 1.49 -12.02 15.96
CA HIS A 170 1.12 -12.99 16.98
C HIS A 170 1.14 -14.43 16.42
N LYS A 171 0.56 -14.64 15.23
CA LYS A 171 0.60 -15.94 14.55
C LYS A 171 2.04 -16.40 14.27
N ALA A 172 2.89 -15.50 13.78
CA ALA A 172 4.30 -15.82 13.54
C ALA A 172 5.03 -16.23 14.83
N ALA A 173 4.73 -15.55 15.94
CA ALA A 173 5.30 -15.91 17.23
C ALA A 173 4.79 -17.27 17.75
N MET A 174 3.51 -17.57 17.57
CA MET A 174 2.96 -18.88 17.92
C MET A 174 3.68 -20.01 17.17
N LEU A 175 3.93 -19.84 15.87
CA LEU A 175 4.67 -20.82 15.06
C LEU A 175 6.14 -20.97 15.49
N GLU A 176 6.75 -19.93 16.08
CA GLU A 176 8.14 -19.96 16.52
C GLU A 176 8.29 -20.52 17.96
N TYR A 177 7.30 -20.27 18.83
CA TYR A 177 7.42 -20.61 20.27
C TYR A 177 6.56 -21.79 20.73
N ASN A 178 5.49 -22.12 20.03
CA ASN A 178 4.67 -23.28 20.34
C ASN A 178 5.17 -24.48 19.52
N ASP A 179 5.05 -25.67 20.09
CA ASP A 179 5.35 -26.94 19.45
C ASP A 179 4.19 -27.90 19.75
N GLU A 180 3.33 -28.09 18.77
CA GLU A 180 2.11 -28.93 18.91
C GLU A 180 2.46 -30.41 19.07
N GLU A 181 3.54 -30.89 18.43
CA GLU A 181 3.98 -32.28 18.52
C GLU A 181 4.46 -32.63 19.94
N ARG A 182 5.08 -31.67 20.63
CA ARG A 182 5.54 -31.81 22.01
C ARG A 182 4.56 -31.28 23.03
N GLY A 183 3.37 -30.83 22.62
CA GLY A 183 2.37 -30.22 23.50
C GLY A 183 2.82 -28.91 24.15
N ILE A 184 3.81 -28.22 23.59
CA ILE A 184 4.33 -26.96 24.13
C ILE A 184 3.45 -25.79 23.64
N GLN A 185 2.77 -25.14 24.54
CA GLN A 185 1.96 -23.96 24.30
C GLN A 185 2.41 -22.80 25.18
N LEU A 186 3.42 -22.03 24.73
CA LEU A 186 3.92 -20.84 25.43
C LEU A 186 3.06 -19.61 25.16
N ILE A 187 2.47 -19.53 23.99
CA ILE A 187 1.64 -18.39 23.54
C ILE A 187 0.23 -18.91 23.25
N THR A 188 -0.75 -18.35 23.95
CA THR A 188 -2.17 -18.65 23.74
C THR A 188 -2.72 -17.86 22.55
N ASN A 189 -3.78 -18.38 21.90
CA ASN A 189 -4.40 -17.73 20.74
C ASN A 189 -5.75 -17.10 21.11
N PRO A 190 -5.84 -15.79 21.36
CA PRO A 190 -7.09 -15.11 21.66
C PRO A 190 -7.92 -14.76 20.39
N TRP A 191 -7.33 -14.83 19.22
CA TRP A 191 -7.88 -14.30 17.96
C TRP A 191 -9.12 -15.02 17.42
N PRO A 192 -9.36 -16.34 17.63
CA PRO A 192 -10.56 -17.01 17.11
C PRO A 192 -11.88 -16.41 17.61
N LYS A 193 -11.87 -15.75 18.77
CA LYS A 193 -13.05 -15.11 19.36
C LYS A 193 -13.17 -13.61 19.01
N ILE A 194 -12.17 -13.03 18.34
CA ILE A 194 -12.10 -11.60 18.05
C ILE A 194 -12.64 -11.33 16.65
N THR A 195 -13.67 -10.50 16.57
CA THR A 195 -14.16 -9.97 15.28
C THR A 195 -13.40 -8.71 14.93
N ILE A 196 -12.66 -8.75 13.83
CA ILE A 196 -11.99 -7.56 13.28
C ILE A 196 -12.98 -6.84 12.38
N PRO A 197 -13.25 -5.55 12.59
CA PRO A 197 -14.13 -4.76 11.74
C PRO A 197 -13.68 -4.80 10.28
N LYS A 198 -14.63 -4.86 9.36
CA LYS A 198 -14.33 -4.75 7.92
C LYS A 198 -13.89 -3.32 7.61
N GLU A 199 -13.00 -3.19 6.61
CA GLU A 199 -12.67 -1.89 6.06
C GLU A 199 -13.91 -1.36 5.33
N ASP A 200 -14.25 -0.08 5.55
CA ASP A 200 -15.34 0.55 4.81
C ASP A 200 -15.00 0.54 3.33
N THR A 201 -15.99 0.27 2.48
CA THR A 201 -15.79 0.34 1.04
C THR A 201 -15.43 1.78 0.68
N PRO A 202 -14.23 2.05 0.13
CA PRO A 202 -13.85 3.40 -0.23
C PRO A 202 -14.87 3.97 -1.23
N ASN A 203 -15.28 5.22 -1.05
CA ASN A 203 -16.04 5.92 -2.08
C ASN A 203 -15.30 5.82 -3.40
N LYS A 204 -15.98 5.36 -4.45
CA LYS A 204 -15.40 5.25 -5.79
C LYS A 204 -15.00 6.65 -6.24
N ARG A 205 -13.69 6.85 -6.43
CA ARG A 205 -13.09 8.13 -6.83
C ARG A 205 -12.86 8.18 -8.34
N ALA A 206 -13.78 7.60 -9.11
CA ALA A 206 -13.72 7.70 -10.55
C ALA A 206 -14.12 9.11 -10.97
N ILE A 207 -13.34 9.67 -11.88
CA ILE A 207 -13.57 10.98 -12.48
C ILE A 207 -14.44 10.75 -13.74
N SER A 208 -15.47 11.55 -13.95
CA SER A 208 -16.30 11.44 -15.14
C SER A 208 -15.52 11.80 -16.41
N PRO A 209 -15.93 11.31 -17.60
CA PRO A 209 -15.26 11.65 -18.86
C PRO A 209 -15.17 13.16 -19.12
N ASN A 210 -16.23 13.89 -18.79
CA ASN A 210 -16.24 15.35 -18.91
C ASN A 210 -15.21 16.01 -17.99
N MET A 211 -15.14 15.60 -16.72
CA MET A 211 -14.15 16.13 -15.80
C MET A 211 -12.71 15.75 -16.18
N LEU A 212 -12.50 14.57 -16.79
CA LEU A 212 -11.20 14.20 -17.37
C LEU A 212 -10.82 15.13 -18.53
N ARG A 213 -11.74 15.38 -19.46
CA ARG A 213 -11.52 16.35 -20.56
C ARG A 213 -11.17 17.73 -20.00
N ARG A 214 -11.94 18.23 -19.05
CA ARG A 214 -11.67 19.53 -18.39
C ARG A 214 -10.30 19.53 -17.69
N PHE A 215 -9.95 18.47 -16.99
CA PHE A 215 -8.65 18.36 -16.31
C PHE A 215 -7.48 18.42 -17.32
N PHE A 216 -7.56 17.67 -18.42
CA PHE A 216 -6.50 17.64 -19.43
C PHE A 216 -6.48 18.87 -20.34
N ALA A 217 -7.56 19.65 -20.38
CA ALA A 217 -7.62 20.92 -21.09
C ALA A 217 -7.02 22.11 -20.31
N VAL A 218 -6.75 21.96 -19.02
CA VAL A 218 -6.10 23.03 -18.24
C VAL A 218 -4.70 23.29 -18.75
N VAL A 219 -4.39 24.54 -19.01
CA VAL A 219 -3.01 24.98 -19.31
C VAL A 219 -2.20 25.02 -18.02
N PRO A 220 -1.12 24.22 -17.88
CA PRO A 220 -0.23 24.29 -16.74
C PRO A 220 0.42 25.67 -16.63
N ASP A 221 0.67 26.14 -15.41
CA ASP A 221 1.38 27.37 -15.15
C ASP A 221 2.89 27.13 -15.18
N PHE A 222 3.59 27.76 -16.10
CA PHE A 222 5.03 27.63 -16.32
C PHE A 222 5.84 28.79 -15.73
N SER A 223 5.19 29.85 -15.25
CA SER A 223 5.81 31.15 -15.03
C SER A 223 6.79 31.23 -13.86
N ARG A 224 6.91 30.17 -13.02
CA ARG A 224 7.66 30.29 -11.77
C ARG A 224 8.70 29.19 -11.48
N PHE A 225 8.79 28.10 -12.25
CA PHE A 225 9.63 26.96 -11.89
C PHE A 225 10.29 26.28 -13.09
N THR A 226 11.56 25.91 -12.92
CA THR A 226 12.32 25.08 -13.87
C THR A 226 11.66 23.69 -14.14
N HIS A 227 10.85 23.22 -13.18
CA HIS A 227 10.11 21.96 -13.29
C HIS A 227 8.68 22.17 -12.77
N PRO A 228 7.74 22.60 -13.62
CA PRO A 228 6.37 22.88 -13.19
C PRO A 228 5.65 21.61 -12.76
N LEU A 229 5.25 21.56 -11.48
CA LEU A 229 4.54 20.41 -10.93
C LEU A 229 3.21 20.14 -11.64
N GLN A 230 2.55 21.17 -12.13
CA GLN A 230 1.28 21.04 -12.85
C GLN A 230 1.45 20.25 -14.13
N GLU A 231 2.48 20.57 -14.92
CA GLU A 231 2.79 19.85 -16.15
C GLU A 231 3.15 18.38 -15.84
N LEU A 232 4.06 18.16 -14.89
CA LEU A 232 4.42 16.80 -14.47
C LEU A 232 3.18 16.01 -14.01
N GLY A 233 2.32 16.62 -13.19
CA GLY A 233 1.10 15.99 -12.69
C GLY A 233 0.11 15.64 -13.79
N GLN A 234 -0.11 16.55 -14.74
CA GLN A 234 -1.02 16.36 -15.87
C GLN A 234 -0.49 15.29 -16.83
N ASP A 235 0.78 15.38 -17.22
CA ASP A 235 1.40 14.47 -18.18
C ASP A 235 1.51 13.04 -17.63
N VAL A 236 1.93 12.88 -16.36
CA VAL A 236 1.97 11.55 -15.74
C VAL A 236 0.56 10.99 -15.52
N ALA A 237 -0.44 11.84 -15.26
CA ALA A 237 -1.83 11.40 -15.19
C ALA A 237 -2.33 10.93 -16.56
N LEU A 238 -1.97 11.62 -17.64
CA LEU A 238 -2.31 11.23 -19.01
C LEU A 238 -1.65 9.90 -19.38
N ILE A 239 -0.34 9.77 -19.15
CA ILE A 239 0.39 8.52 -19.38
C ILE A 239 -0.24 7.38 -18.56
N SER A 240 -0.51 7.61 -17.29
CA SER A 240 -1.12 6.57 -16.42
C SER A 240 -2.50 6.17 -16.96
N PHE A 241 -3.37 7.12 -17.28
CA PHE A 241 -4.72 6.85 -17.78
C PHE A 241 -4.67 6.08 -19.10
N CYS A 242 -3.94 6.58 -20.08
CA CYS A 242 -3.86 5.99 -21.42
C CYS A 242 -2.99 4.72 -21.49
N MET A 243 -2.37 4.32 -20.40
CA MET A 243 -1.68 3.02 -20.26
C MET A 243 -2.41 2.12 -19.25
N CYS A 244 -3.72 1.92 -19.42
CA CYS A 244 -4.57 1.08 -18.57
C CYS A 244 -4.43 1.40 -17.07
N GLY A 245 -4.27 2.67 -16.70
CA GLY A 245 -4.12 3.07 -15.32
C GLY A 245 -2.84 2.55 -14.65
N ILE A 246 -1.70 2.51 -15.32
CA ILE A 246 -0.41 2.07 -14.78
C ILE A 246 -0.05 2.87 -13.51
N ASN A 247 0.58 2.23 -12.52
CA ASN A 247 0.91 2.90 -11.26
C ASN A 247 2.20 3.74 -11.39
N SER A 248 2.30 4.83 -10.63
CA SER A 248 3.48 5.70 -10.57
C SER A 248 4.79 4.94 -10.28
N ILE A 249 4.75 3.96 -9.40
CA ILE A 249 5.93 3.17 -9.04
C ILE A 249 6.45 2.34 -10.23
N ASP A 250 5.57 1.85 -11.10
CA ASP A 250 5.93 1.07 -12.28
C ASP A 250 6.55 1.98 -13.34
N LEU A 251 6.06 3.22 -13.50
CA LEU A 251 6.67 4.25 -14.34
C LEU A 251 8.02 4.72 -13.80
N PHE A 252 8.10 5.01 -12.50
CA PHE A 252 9.34 5.50 -11.88
C PHE A 252 10.51 4.54 -12.03
N PHE A 253 10.27 3.23 -11.94
CA PHE A 253 11.30 2.19 -12.08
C PHE A 253 11.31 1.51 -13.45
N ALA A 254 10.70 2.11 -14.47
CA ALA A 254 10.75 1.63 -15.83
C ALA A 254 12.18 1.67 -16.38
N LYS A 255 12.61 0.60 -17.06
CA LYS A 255 13.94 0.48 -17.66
C LYS A 255 13.88 0.60 -19.17
N LYS A 256 14.93 1.13 -19.81
CA LYS A 256 15.08 1.20 -21.26
C LYS A 256 14.91 -0.17 -21.93
N SER A 257 15.45 -1.24 -21.32
CA SER A 257 15.31 -2.62 -21.82
C SER A 257 13.87 -3.15 -21.82
N GLN A 258 12.94 -2.41 -21.22
CA GLN A 258 11.53 -2.79 -21.15
C GLN A 258 10.67 -2.07 -22.21
N TYR A 259 11.24 -1.17 -23.02
CA TYR A 259 10.51 -0.45 -24.04
C TYR A 259 11.15 -0.67 -25.42
N HIS A 260 10.45 -1.37 -26.29
CA HIS A 260 10.88 -1.62 -27.68
C HIS A 260 9.67 -1.82 -28.59
N ASN A 261 9.80 -1.41 -29.84
CA ASN A 261 8.75 -1.50 -30.85
C ASN A 261 7.40 -0.85 -30.44
N GLY A 262 7.45 0.23 -29.65
CA GLY A 262 6.26 0.90 -29.16
C GLY A 262 5.49 0.16 -28.06
N ILE A 263 6.05 -0.93 -27.52
CA ILE A 263 5.45 -1.75 -26.48
C ILE A 263 6.29 -1.63 -25.21
N PHE A 264 5.63 -1.38 -24.09
CA PHE A 264 6.25 -1.36 -22.78
C PHE A 264 5.99 -2.69 -22.05
N HIS A 265 7.07 -3.41 -21.78
CA HIS A 265 7.09 -4.72 -21.14
C HIS A 265 7.47 -4.57 -19.66
N TYR A 266 6.59 -4.84 -18.72
CA TYR A 266 6.91 -4.63 -17.32
C TYR A 266 6.35 -5.70 -16.40
N LYS A 267 6.97 -5.81 -15.22
CA LYS A 267 6.50 -6.64 -14.11
C LYS A 267 5.94 -5.71 -13.05
N ARG A 268 4.64 -5.78 -12.78
CA ARG A 268 3.98 -4.91 -11.81
C ARG A 268 4.59 -5.08 -10.43
N ARG A 269 5.31 -4.08 -9.96
CA ARG A 269 6.12 -4.14 -8.72
C ARG A 269 5.33 -4.52 -7.47
N LYS A 270 4.08 -4.06 -7.36
CA LYS A 270 3.22 -4.35 -6.20
C LYS A 270 2.95 -5.85 -6.00
N THR A 271 2.89 -6.64 -7.08
CA THR A 271 2.44 -8.03 -7.04
C THR A 271 3.42 -9.03 -7.65
N SER A 272 4.52 -8.57 -8.25
CA SER A 272 5.50 -9.43 -8.93
C SER A 272 6.11 -10.51 -8.02
N LYS A 273 6.37 -10.20 -6.76
CA LYS A 273 6.95 -11.16 -5.80
C LYS A 273 5.95 -12.22 -5.29
N SER A 274 4.64 -11.98 -5.45
CA SER A 274 3.58 -12.86 -4.93
C SER A 274 2.88 -13.68 -6.02
N ARG A 275 3.17 -13.41 -7.29
CA ARG A 275 2.58 -14.08 -8.44
C ARG A 275 3.59 -14.98 -9.15
N SER A 276 3.17 -16.17 -9.57
CA SER A 276 4.02 -17.13 -10.32
C SER A 276 4.46 -16.61 -11.70
N ASP A 277 3.62 -15.77 -12.35
CA ASP A 277 3.92 -15.09 -13.61
C ASP A 277 4.73 -13.79 -13.43
N ASN A 278 5.21 -13.53 -12.20
CA ASN A 278 5.88 -12.29 -11.83
C ASN A 278 5.09 -11.02 -12.16
N ALA A 279 3.77 -11.13 -12.33
CA ALA A 279 2.90 -10.04 -12.77
C ALA A 279 3.39 -9.32 -14.04
N TYR A 280 3.93 -10.10 -14.99
CA TYR A 280 4.37 -9.59 -16.30
C TYR A 280 3.17 -9.11 -17.11
N PHE A 281 3.35 -8.01 -17.82
CA PHE A 281 2.34 -7.41 -18.69
C PHE A 281 2.99 -6.62 -19.82
N GLU A 282 2.33 -6.64 -20.98
CA GLU A 282 2.72 -5.86 -22.16
C GLU A 282 1.65 -4.83 -22.47
N ILE A 283 2.07 -3.59 -22.67
CA ILE A 283 1.17 -2.49 -23.01
C ILE A 283 1.72 -1.72 -24.20
N LYS A 284 0.95 -1.64 -25.26
CA LYS A 284 1.26 -0.81 -26.42
C LYS A 284 1.07 0.67 -26.01
N VAL A 285 2.07 1.49 -26.26
CA VAL A 285 1.95 2.94 -26.03
C VAL A 285 1.05 3.52 -27.11
N PRO A 286 -0.11 4.09 -26.74
CA PRO A 286 -1.02 4.67 -27.70
C PRO A 286 -0.38 5.84 -28.45
N GLN A 287 -0.68 5.96 -29.74
CA GLN A 287 -0.12 7.04 -30.57
C GLN A 287 -0.48 8.42 -30.01
N PHE A 288 -1.68 8.55 -29.45
CA PHE A 288 -2.19 9.77 -28.84
C PHE A 288 -1.27 10.36 -27.77
N ILE A 289 -0.66 9.52 -26.93
CA ILE A 289 0.21 9.99 -25.83
C ILE A 289 1.69 9.93 -26.17
N LYS A 290 2.06 9.46 -27.36
CA LYS A 290 3.46 9.25 -27.75
C LYS A 290 4.34 10.48 -27.53
N PRO A 291 3.94 11.70 -27.92
CA PRO A 291 4.74 12.91 -27.68
C PRO A 291 4.94 13.16 -26.17
N THR A 292 3.89 13.00 -25.37
CA THR A 292 3.99 13.16 -23.90
C THR A 292 4.87 12.07 -23.27
N PHE A 293 4.79 10.85 -23.76
CA PHE A 293 5.62 9.75 -23.29
C PHE A 293 7.10 9.98 -23.62
N GLU A 294 7.40 10.36 -24.87
CA GLU A 294 8.75 10.61 -25.37
C GLU A 294 9.42 11.83 -24.70
N LYS A 295 8.64 12.84 -24.30
CA LYS A 295 9.11 14.02 -23.57
C LYS A 295 9.90 13.67 -22.31
N TYR A 296 9.52 12.59 -21.62
CA TYR A 296 10.13 12.16 -20.38
C TYR A 296 11.16 11.06 -20.53
N LEU A 297 11.47 10.59 -21.74
CA LEU A 297 12.51 9.61 -21.95
C LEU A 297 13.86 10.14 -21.48
N SER A 298 14.59 9.34 -20.72
CA SER A 298 15.94 9.68 -20.27
C SER A 298 16.87 9.85 -21.47
N LYS A 299 17.52 10.99 -21.52
CA LYS A 299 18.53 11.35 -22.54
C LYS A 299 19.92 10.83 -22.19
N ASP A 300 20.14 10.45 -20.93
CA ASP A 300 21.41 9.86 -20.46
C ASP A 300 21.52 8.43 -20.99
N THR A 301 22.45 8.18 -21.92
CA THR A 301 22.68 6.87 -22.53
C THR A 301 23.13 5.81 -21.53
N GLU A 302 23.85 6.20 -20.50
CA GLU A 302 24.37 5.31 -19.46
C GLU A 302 23.30 4.96 -18.42
N SER A 303 22.26 5.76 -18.29
CA SER A 303 21.15 5.49 -17.36
C SER A 303 20.36 4.25 -17.80
N PRO A 304 20.13 3.27 -16.91
CA PRO A 304 19.29 2.12 -17.22
C PRO A 304 17.79 2.45 -17.25
N TRP A 305 17.43 3.65 -16.79
CA TRP A 305 16.03 4.06 -16.62
C TRP A 305 15.42 4.57 -17.90
N LEU A 306 14.15 4.22 -18.13
CA LEU A 306 13.42 4.65 -19.32
C LEU A 306 13.12 6.15 -19.27
N PHE A 307 12.69 6.63 -18.11
CA PHE A 307 12.32 8.03 -17.91
C PHE A 307 13.35 8.77 -17.05
N ASP A 308 13.41 10.09 -17.21
CA ASP A 308 14.27 11.01 -16.45
C ASP A 308 13.77 11.29 -15.00
N PHE A 309 12.73 10.59 -14.57
CA PHE A 309 12.15 10.80 -13.23
C PHE A 309 13.14 10.54 -12.09
N GLN A 310 14.08 9.61 -12.28
CA GLN A 310 15.11 9.30 -11.29
C GLN A 310 16.27 10.29 -11.29
N ASP A 311 16.46 11.02 -12.38
CA ASP A 311 17.43 12.12 -12.46
C ASP A 311 16.92 13.34 -11.68
N ARG A 312 15.61 13.51 -11.59
CA ARG A 312 14.94 14.63 -10.91
C ARG A 312 14.60 14.34 -9.46
N LEU A 313 14.30 13.09 -9.12
CA LEU A 313 13.70 12.71 -7.83
C LEU A 313 14.35 11.42 -7.29
N SER A 314 14.80 11.48 -6.04
CA SER A 314 15.57 10.39 -5.42
C SER A 314 14.73 9.14 -5.06
N THR A 315 13.42 9.28 -4.89
CA THR A 315 12.55 8.18 -4.45
C THR A 315 11.22 8.15 -5.19
N SER A 316 10.64 6.96 -5.34
CA SER A 316 9.29 6.81 -5.89
C SER A 316 8.20 7.47 -5.03
N ASP A 317 8.44 7.62 -3.73
CA ASP A 317 7.50 8.31 -2.84
C ASP A 317 7.52 9.83 -3.11
N SER A 318 8.71 10.44 -3.31
CA SER A 318 8.83 11.85 -3.71
C SER A 318 8.26 12.10 -5.11
N PHE A 319 8.50 11.20 -6.07
CA PHE A 319 7.88 11.27 -7.40
C PHE A 319 6.34 11.27 -7.30
N ASN A 320 5.78 10.31 -6.60
CA ASN A 320 4.33 10.21 -6.42
C ASN A 320 3.75 11.43 -5.69
N ALA A 321 4.48 12.00 -4.72
CA ALA A 321 4.07 13.21 -4.00
C ALA A 321 4.02 14.43 -4.93
N ASN A 322 5.05 14.64 -5.76
CA ASN A 322 5.12 15.75 -6.71
C ASN A 322 4.06 15.64 -7.80
N VAL A 323 3.86 14.44 -8.36
CA VAL A 323 2.77 14.18 -9.33
C VAL A 323 1.41 14.52 -8.72
N ASN A 324 1.13 14.05 -7.50
CA ASN A 324 -0.15 14.34 -6.85
C ASN A 324 -0.31 15.82 -6.46
N ALA A 325 0.78 16.50 -6.12
CA ALA A 325 0.75 17.95 -5.88
C ALA A 325 0.37 18.71 -7.16
N GLY A 326 0.96 18.35 -8.31
CA GLY A 326 0.60 18.90 -9.60
C GLY A 326 -0.87 18.64 -9.99
N ILE A 327 -1.32 17.39 -9.82
CA ILE A 327 -2.73 17.01 -10.04
C ILE A 327 -3.66 17.86 -9.18
N SER A 328 -3.35 18.01 -7.88
CA SER A 328 -4.16 18.80 -6.96
C SER A 328 -4.26 20.27 -7.37
N GLN A 329 -3.16 20.86 -7.88
CA GLN A 329 -3.16 22.24 -8.37
C GLN A 329 -4.06 22.40 -9.60
N ILE A 330 -4.02 21.44 -10.54
CA ILE A 330 -4.90 21.45 -11.71
C ILE A 330 -6.36 21.23 -11.32
N CYS A 331 -6.64 20.30 -10.42
CA CYS A 331 -7.99 20.07 -9.91
C CYS A 331 -8.64 21.37 -9.41
N LYS A 332 -7.90 22.18 -8.64
CA LYS A 332 -8.36 23.47 -8.13
C LYS A 332 -8.67 24.49 -9.22
N LYS A 333 -7.96 24.42 -10.38
CA LYS A 333 -8.25 25.26 -11.53
C LYS A 333 -9.54 24.82 -12.26
N VAL A 334 -9.85 23.52 -12.23
CA VAL A 334 -11.08 22.99 -12.83
C VAL A 334 -12.30 23.33 -11.97
N SER A 335 -12.22 23.06 -10.66
CA SER A 335 -13.26 23.40 -9.68
C SER A 335 -12.65 23.34 -8.25
N PRO A 336 -13.02 24.23 -7.32
CA PRO A 336 -12.55 24.21 -5.93
C PRO A 336 -12.81 22.89 -5.21
N ASP A 337 -13.94 22.24 -5.53
CA ASP A 337 -14.38 20.99 -4.88
C ASP A 337 -13.88 19.74 -5.60
N PHE A 338 -13.19 19.90 -6.71
CA PHE A 338 -12.66 18.77 -7.46
C PHE A 338 -11.33 18.27 -6.86
N HIS A 339 -11.34 17.04 -6.39
CA HIS A 339 -10.18 16.38 -5.80
C HIS A 339 -9.87 15.06 -6.49
N ALA A 340 -8.68 14.93 -7.04
CA ALA A 340 -8.18 13.70 -7.61
C ALA A 340 -6.74 13.42 -7.17
N SER A 341 -6.36 12.17 -7.26
CA SER A 341 -4.97 11.70 -7.16
C SER A 341 -4.64 10.86 -8.39
N LEU A 342 -3.38 10.56 -8.62
CA LEU A 342 -2.98 9.72 -9.75
C LEU A 342 -3.76 8.38 -9.75
N TYR A 343 -4.05 7.83 -8.59
CA TYR A 343 -4.82 6.58 -8.48
C TYR A 343 -6.29 6.75 -8.90
N SER A 344 -6.83 7.96 -8.85
CA SER A 344 -8.19 8.25 -9.35
C SER A 344 -8.29 8.03 -10.86
N PHE A 345 -7.24 8.30 -11.62
CA PHE A 345 -7.21 8.07 -13.08
C PHE A 345 -7.29 6.58 -13.41
N ARG A 346 -6.65 5.72 -12.62
CA ARG A 346 -6.81 4.27 -12.76
C ARG A 346 -8.24 3.80 -12.46
N HIS A 347 -8.88 4.36 -11.43
CA HIS A 347 -10.28 4.07 -11.14
C HIS A 347 -11.20 4.56 -12.26
N SER A 348 -10.90 5.74 -12.82
CA SER A 348 -11.67 6.31 -13.93
C SER A 348 -11.56 5.43 -15.16
N TRP A 349 -10.34 5.00 -15.52
CA TRP A 349 -10.12 4.07 -16.62
C TRP A 349 -10.99 2.82 -16.47
N ALA A 350 -10.94 2.16 -15.30
CA ALA A 350 -11.72 0.96 -15.04
C ALA A 350 -13.24 1.19 -15.11
N THR A 351 -13.71 2.30 -14.54
CA THR A 351 -15.14 2.66 -14.54
C THR A 351 -15.64 2.99 -15.93
N ILE A 352 -14.85 3.70 -16.73
CA ILE A 352 -15.19 4.06 -18.12
C ILE A 352 -15.15 2.81 -19.00
N ALA A 353 -14.15 1.94 -18.83
CA ALA A 353 -14.10 0.66 -19.54
C ALA A 353 -15.38 -0.16 -19.33
N GLN A 354 -15.86 -0.21 -18.08
CA GLN A 354 -17.09 -0.94 -17.75
C GLN A 354 -18.35 -0.24 -18.25
N ASN A 355 -18.53 1.03 -17.86
CA ASN A 355 -19.82 1.72 -18.03
C ASN A 355 -19.94 2.40 -19.40
N GLY A 356 -18.81 2.87 -19.97
CA GLY A 356 -18.76 3.58 -21.25
C GLY A 356 -18.47 2.66 -22.42
N CYS A 357 -17.57 1.69 -22.24
CA CYS A 357 -17.13 0.80 -23.32
C CYS A 357 -17.71 -0.62 -23.23
N GLY A 358 -18.54 -0.92 -22.22
CA GLY A 358 -19.20 -2.22 -22.08
C GLY A 358 -18.25 -3.39 -21.76
N ALA A 359 -17.05 -3.13 -21.25
CA ALA A 359 -16.08 -4.16 -20.95
C ALA A 359 -16.51 -5.04 -19.77
N SER A 360 -16.24 -6.34 -19.87
CA SER A 360 -16.47 -7.26 -18.75
C SER A 360 -15.48 -7.00 -17.60
N LEU A 361 -15.86 -7.38 -16.37
CA LEU A 361 -14.94 -7.30 -15.23
C LEU A 361 -13.66 -8.13 -15.44
N GLY A 362 -13.75 -9.22 -16.21
CA GLY A 362 -12.60 -10.04 -16.57
C GLY A 362 -11.60 -9.30 -17.46
N ASP A 363 -12.09 -8.60 -18.49
CA ASP A 363 -11.25 -7.82 -19.40
C ASP A 363 -10.59 -6.63 -18.65
N ILE A 364 -11.35 -5.99 -17.77
CA ILE A 364 -10.84 -4.90 -16.92
C ILE A 364 -9.75 -5.42 -15.99
N ASP A 365 -9.97 -6.54 -15.29
CA ASP A 365 -8.97 -7.14 -14.41
C ASP A 365 -7.73 -7.57 -15.19
N PHE A 366 -7.88 -8.08 -16.40
CA PHE A 366 -6.77 -8.41 -17.28
C PHE A 366 -5.97 -7.16 -17.67
N ALA A 367 -6.62 -6.13 -18.19
CA ALA A 367 -5.99 -4.88 -18.59
C ALA A 367 -5.31 -4.13 -17.41
N LEU A 368 -5.89 -4.21 -16.23
CA LEU A 368 -5.31 -3.67 -15.00
C LEU A 368 -4.19 -4.55 -14.41
N ASN A 369 -3.84 -5.67 -15.05
CA ASN A 369 -2.90 -6.66 -14.56
C ASN A 369 -3.22 -7.16 -13.14
N HIS A 370 -4.51 -7.52 -12.89
CA HIS A 370 -4.95 -8.20 -11.68
C HIS A 370 -4.85 -9.72 -11.85
N SER A 371 -4.84 -10.49 -10.74
CA SER A 371 -4.56 -11.94 -10.76
C SER A 371 -5.82 -12.80 -10.86
N THR A 372 -6.67 -12.59 -11.86
CA THR A 372 -8.01 -13.24 -11.89
C THR A 372 -8.02 -14.69 -12.42
N TYR A 373 -7.09 -15.09 -13.30
CA TYR A 373 -7.11 -16.40 -13.97
C TYR A 373 -5.82 -17.21 -13.75
N LYS A 374 -5.69 -17.85 -12.58
CA LYS A 374 -4.44 -18.56 -12.22
C LYS A 374 -4.17 -19.84 -13.01
N MET A 375 -5.20 -20.63 -13.35
CA MET A 375 -5.02 -21.96 -13.95
C MET A 375 -4.91 -21.93 -15.47
N ALA A 376 -5.72 -21.16 -16.18
CA ALA A 376 -5.70 -21.12 -17.65
C ALA A 376 -4.38 -20.53 -18.22
N ARG A 377 -3.72 -19.63 -17.50
CA ARG A 377 -2.46 -18.99 -17.92
C ARG A 377 -1.27 -19.95 -17.99
N VAL A 378 -1.35 -21.12 -17.37
CA VAL A 378 -0.28 -22.13 -17.42
C VAL A 378 -0.24 -22.81 -18.79
N TYR A 379 -1.36 -22.88 -19.49
CA TYR A 379 -1.52 -23.65 -20.73
C TYR A 379 -1.57 -22.80 -22.00
N THR A 380 -1.67 -21.47 -21.88
CA THR A 380 -1.85 -20.57 -23.02
C THR A 380 -0.75 -19.54 -23.13
N LYS A 381 -0.25 -19.26 -24.35
CA LYS A 381 0.52 -18.07 -24.64
C LYS A 381 -0.41 -16.87 -24.49
N ILE A 382 -0.06 -15.94 -23.60
CA ILE A 382 -0.90 -14.79 -23.34
C ILE A 382 -0.82 -13.83 -24.53
N ASP A 383 -2.00 -13.49 -25.08
CA ASP A 383 -2.16 -12.38 -26.01
C ASP A 383 -2.62 -11.14 -25.26
N TYR A 384 -1.88 -10.06 -25.37
CA TYR A 384 -2.19 -8.78 -24.72
C TYR A 384 -2.99 -7.83 -25.61
N SER A 385 -3.20 -8.15 -26.90
CA SER A 385 -3.95 -7.31 -27.84
C SER A 385 -5.36 -6.95 -27.36
N PRO A 386 -6.15 -7.83 -26.71
CA PRO A 386 -7.46 -7.45 -26.19
C PRO A 386 -7.40 -6.32 -25.14
N ALA A 387 -6.33 -6.25 -24.35
CA ALA A 387 -6.15 -5.16 -23.40
C ALA A 387 -5.77 -3.85 -24.11
N TRP A 388 -5.02 -3.93 -25.20
CA TRP A 388 -4.68 -2.76 -26.01
C TRP A 388 -5.89 -2.21 -26.74
N GLU A 389 -6.71 -3.07 -27.34
CA GLU A 389 -7.96 -2.69 -28.01
C GLU A 389 -8.96 -2.06 -27.02
N LEU A 390 -9.12 -2.65 -25.83
CA LEU A 390 -9.95 -2.05 -24.79
C LEU A 390 -9.41 -0.69 -24.35
N ASN A 391 -8.10 -0.55 -24.25
CA ASN A 391 -7.47 0.72 -23.87
C ASN A 391 -7.71 1.81 -24.93
N GLU A 392 -7.59 1.48 -26.21
CA GLU A 392 -7.92 2.42 -27.29
C GLU A 392 -9.40 2.82 -27.25
N LYS A 393 -10.34 1.89 -27.05
CA LYS A 393 -11.77 2.21 -26.88
C LYS A 393 -12.01 3.19 -25.72
N VAL A 394 -11.32 3.04 -24.60
CA VAL A 394 -11.44 3.95 -23.44
C VAL A 394 -10.88 5.34 -23.78
N ILE A 395 -9.78 5.38 -24.51
CA ILE A 395 -9.17 6.64 -24.98
C ILE A 395 -10.11 7.35 -25.94
N ASP A 396 -10.62 6.63 -26.94
CA ASP A 396 -11.56 7.16 -27.93
C ASP A 396 -12.83 7.68 -27.25
N TYR A 397 -13.37 6.94 -26.31
CA TYR A 397 -14.55 7.35 -25.55
C TYR A 397 -14.34 8.66 -24.78
N VAL A 398 -13.17 8.85 -24.18
CA VAL A 398 -12.89 10.06 -23.38
C VAL A 398 -12.48 11.24 -24.25
N PHE A 399 -11.62 11.03 -25.24
CA PHE A 399 -10.95 12.14 -25.92
C PHE A 399 -11.45 12.41 -27.34
N PHE A 400 -12.08 11.43 -28.00
CA PHE A 400 -12.45 11.52 -29.41
C PHE A 400 -13.93 11.27 -29.71
N SER A 401 -14.74 10.74 -28.78
CA SER A 401 -16.17 10.58 -29.04
C SER A 401 -16.89 11.94 -29.02
N ASN A 402 -17.69 12.16 -30.05
CA ASN A 402 -18.53 13.35 -30.18
C ASN A 402 -19.88 13.25 -29.45
N GLU A 403 -20.10 12.17 -28.70
CA GLU A 403 -21.33 12.00 -27.94
C GLU A 403 -21.35 12.90 -26.70
N ASP A 404 -22.42 13.67 -26.54
CA ASP A 404 -22.80 14.35 -25.31
C ASP A 404 -23.11 13.30 -24.22
N ILE A 405 -22.05 12.76 -23.60
CA ILE A 405 -22.11 11.58 -22.71
C ILE A 405 -22.71 11.95 -21.35
N ASP A 406 -22.90 13.23 -21.04
CA ASP A 406 -23.31 13.71 -19.72
C ASP A 406 -24.74 14.26 -19.63
N ASN A 407 -25.66 13.85 -20.50
CA ASN A 407 -27.07 14.24 -20.34
C ASN A 407 -27.80 13.60 -19.16
N ARG A 408 -27.13 12.91 -18.26
CA ARG A 408 -27.80 12.23 -17.12
C ARG A 408 -27.54 12.83 -15.74
N ASP A 409 -26.51 13.68 -15.54
CA ASP A 409 -26.20 14.13 -14.17
C ASP A 409 -25.65 15.56 -13.99
N ASP A 410 -25.71 16.48 -14.96
CA ASP A 410 -25.39 17.87 -14.64
C ASP A 410 -26.16 18.86 -15.52
N SER A 411 -27.24 19.39 -14.95
CA SER A 411 -28.17 20.31 -15.62
C SER A 411 -27.63 21.75 -15.79
N SER A 412 -26.32 21.98 -15.83
CA SER A 412 -25.81 23.34 -15.83
C SER A 412 -24.62 23.70 -16.72
N ASN A 413 -24.13 22.84 -17.64
CA ASN A 413 -23.05 23.29 -18.57
C ASN A 413 -23.04 22.53 -19.89
N THR A 414 -24.10 22.56 -20.62
CA THR A 414 -24.09 22.27 -22.08
C THR A 414 -23.57 23.49 -22.80
N PHE A 415 -22.43 23.33 -23.48
CA PHE A 415 -22.09 24.20 -24.62
C PHE A 415 -23.21 23.97 -25.64
N GLU A 416 -24.28 24.76 -25.51
CA GLU A 416 -25.46 24.65 -26.37
C GLU A 416 -25.01 24.66 -27.82
N ARG A 417 -25.69 23.86 -28.67
CA ARG A 417 -25.48 23.75 -30.12
C ARG A 417 -25.04 25.09 -30.70
N MET A 418 -23.83 25.11 -31.26
CA MET A 418 -23.34 26.29 -31.94
C MET A 418 -24.30 26.63 -33.06
N SER A 419 -24.90 27.78 -32.95
CA SER A 419 -25.69 28.30 -34.07
C SER A 419 -24.74 28.82 -35.15
N LYS A 420 -25.10 28.61 -36.41
CA LYS A 420 -24.39 29.15 -37.61
C LYS A 420 -24.11 30.66 -37.52
N TYR A 421 -24.81 31.37 -36.64
CA TYR A 421 -24.71 32.81 -36.46
C TYR A 421 -23.91 33.24 -35.21
N ASN A 422 -23.39 32.31 -34.42
CA ASN A 422 -22.59 32.66 -33.25
C ASN A 422 -21.19 33.10 -33.66
N LEU A 423 -20.70 34.18 -33.08
CA LEU A 423 -19.31 34.59 -33.26
C LEU A 423 -18.43 33.75 -32.33
N ILE A 424 -17.53 32.97 -32.93
CA ILE A 424 -16.66 32.04 -32.27
C ILE A 424 -15.21 32.48 -32.40
N ARG A 425 -14.51 32.55 -31.27
CA ARG A 425 -13.08 32.77 -31.19
C ARG A 425 -12.36 31.48 -30.78
N GLY A 426 -11.46 31.02 -31.61
CA GLY A 426 -10.55 29.91 -31.34
C GLY A 426 -9.13 30.44 -31.12
N GLU A 427 -8.46 29.98 -30.08
CA GLU A 427 -7.08 30.32 -29.72
C GLU A 427 -6.29 29.04 -29.56
N ALA A 428 -5.16 28.88 -30.24
CA ALA A 428 -4.26 27.72 -30.09
C ALA A 428 -2.99 28.12 -29.34
N PHE A 429 -2.56 27.27 -28.41
CA PHE A 429 -1.39 27.49 -27.59
C PHE A 429 -0.44 26.28 -27.66
N ILE A 430 0.86 26.56 -27.84
CA ILE A 430 1.94 25.57 -27.75
C ILE A 430 2.89 26.03 -26.65
N CYS A 431 3.13 25.20 -25.66
CA CYS A 431 3.98 25.52 -24.48
C CYS A 431 3.58 26.80 -23.74
N GLY A 432 2.32 27.20 -23.81
CA GLY A 432 1.80 28.42 -23.18
C GLY A 432 1.75 29.64 -24.07
N ASP A 433 2.43 29.63 -25.21
CA ASP A 433 2.40 30.72 -26.17
C ASP A 433 1.23 30.57 -27.13
N CYS A 434 0.50 31.65 -27.37
CA CYS A 434 -0.58 31.68 -28.37
C CYS A 434 0.02 31.71 -29.76
N VAL A 435 -0.20 30.64 -30.54
CA VAL A 435 0.38 30.45 -31.87
C VAL A 435 -0.60 30.78 -33.00
N SER A 436 -1.90 30.77 -32.73
CA SER A 436 -2.94 31.12 -33.70
C SER A 436 -4.23 31.57 -33.03
N ILE A 437 -4.92 32.50 -33.66
CA ILE A 437 -6.25 32.98 -33.26
C ILE A 437 -7.11 33.07 -34.50
N ILE A 438 -8.34 32.54 -34.43
CA ILE A 438 -9.37 32.73 -35.46
C ILE A 438 -10.65 33.26 -34.81
N GLU A 439 -11.35 34.16 -35.51
CA GLU A 439 -12.69 34.60 -35.16
C GLU A 439 -13.58 34.50 -36.39
N ASP A 440 -14.70 33.80 -36.29
CA ASP A 440 -15.63 33.61 -37.38
C ASP A 440 -17.05 33.27 -36.88
N SER A 441 -18.06 33.58 -37.67
CA SER A 441 -19.47 33.29 -37.35
C SER A 441 -20.06 32.16 -38.21
N GLY A 442 -19.25 31.48 -39.01
CA GLY A 442 -19.73 30.43 -39.93
C GLY A 442 -19.64 28.99 -39.42
N PHE A 443 -19.17 28.78 -38.21
CA PHE A 443 -18.94 27.44 -37.67
C PHE A 443 -20.24 26.79 -37.17
N THR A 444 -20.49 25.56 -37.58
CA THR A 444 -21.65 24.77 -37.16
C THR A 444 -21.30 23.75 -36.07
N ASN A 445 -20.02 23.42 -35.90
CA ASN A 445 -19.52 22.54 -34.84
C ASN A 445 -18.08 22.89 -34.45
N ILE A 446 -17.64 22.36 -33.32
CA ILE A 446 -16.34 22.64 -32.74
C ILE A 446 -15.18 22.11 -33.59
N GLU A 447 -15.35 20.96 -34.24
CA GLU A 447 -14.30 20.36 -35.08
C GLU A 447 -13.93 21.25 -36.27
N GLN A 448 -14.89 21.97 -36.83
CA GLN A 448 -14.59 22.97 -37.88
C GLN A 448 -13.69 24.10 -37.38
N VAL A 449 -13.92 24.56 -36.14
CA VAL A 449 -13.07 25.58 -35.51
C VAL A 449 -11.67 25.01 -35.25
N ILE A 450 -11.57 23.81 -34.71
CA ILE A 450 -10.30 23.14 -34.43
C ILE A 450 -9.53 22.90 -35.73
N THR A 451 -10.18 22.36 -36.76
CA THR A 451 -9.54 22.07 -38.05
C THR A 451 -9.02 23.36 -38.70
N LYS A 452 -9.84 24.42 -38.77
CA LYS A 452 -9.44 25.71 -39.34
C LYS A 452 -8.30 26.34 -38.52
N LEU A 453 -8.34 26.22 -37.19
CA LEU A 453 -7.30 26.75 -36.34
C LEU A 453 -5.98 25.99 -36.52
N LEU A 454 -6.01 24.66 -36.52
CA LEU A 454 -4.82 23.83 -36.72
C LEU A 454 -4.20 24.01 -38.10
N SER A 455 -5.01 24.11 -39.16
CA SER A 455 -4.51 24.34 -40.50
C SER A 455 -3.83 25.72 -40.70
N SER A 456 -4.09 26.69 -39.82
CA SER A 456 -3.49 28.01 -39.90
C SER A 456 -2.02 28.06 -39.46
N PHE A 457 -1.50 27.03 -38.78
CA PHE A 457 -0.12 26.99 -38.30
C PHE A 457 0.55 25.61 -38.37
N SER A 458 -0.14 24.56 -38.86
CA SER A 458 0.41 23.21 -38.96
C SER A 458 1.74 23.14 -39.68
N ASP A 459 1.89 23.94 -40.76
CA ASP A 459 3.10 23.96 -41.60
C ASP A 459 4.31 24.61 -40.89
N SER A 460 4.08 25.28 -39.78
CA SER A 460 5.12 25.95 -38.99
C SER A 460 5.70 25.08 -37.92
N ILE A 461 5.15 23.87 -37.71
CA ILE A 461 5.56 22.97 -36.63
C ILE A 461 6.46 21.87 -37.20
N SER A 462 7.74 21.92 -36.81
CA SER A 462 8.76 20.97 -37.28
C SER A 462 8.87 19.70 -36.41
N ARG A 463 8.09 19.58 -35.31
CA ARG A 463 8.10 18.44 -34.40
C ARG A 463 6.70 18.18 -33.85
N PRO A 464 6.34 16.91 -33.52
CA PRO A 464 5.08 16.60 -32.87
C PRO A 464 4.90 17.44 -31.60
N SER A 465 3.83 18.24 -31.58
CA SER A 465 3.60 19.20 -30.49
C SER A 465 2.20 19.05 -29.92
N LYS A 466 2.11 19.21 -28.61
CA LYS A 466 0.84 19.25 -27.88
C LYS A 466 0.24 20.63 -28.00
N VAL A 467 -0.88 20.73 -28.67
CA VAL A 467 -1.61 22.00 -28.88
C VAL A 467 -2.79 22.05 -27.93
N GLN A 468 -2.88 23.10 -27.17
CA GLN A 468 -4.06 23.42 -26.36
C GLN A 468 -4.90 24.44 -27.13
N ILE A 469 -6.20 24.17 -27.23
CA ILE A 469 -7.12 24.95 -28.01
C ILE A 469 -8.22 25.48 -27.10
N LYS A 470 -8.36 26.78 -27.05
CA LYS A 470 -9.41 27.46 -26.34
C LYS A 470 -10.44 27.99 -27.36
N ILE A 471 -11.69 27.55 -27.21
CA ILE A 471 -12.79 27.99 -28.09
C ILE A 471 -13.77 28.78 -27.22
N THR A 472 -14.04 30.01 -27.59
CA THR A 472 -14.95 30.93 -26.90
C THR A 472 -16.10 31.31 -27.82
N ASN A 473 -17.32 31.06 -27.39
CA ASN A 473 -18.51 31.64 -28.01
C ASN A 473 -18.68 33.03 -27.40
N LEU A 474 -18.42 34.05 -28.19
CA LEU A 474 -18.40 35.44 -27.75
C LEU A 474 -19.80 35.96 -27.42
N ASP A 475 -20.83 35.51 -28.15
CA ASP A 475 -22.20 35.92 -27.96
C ASP A 475 -22.77 35.34 -26.65
N LYS A 476 -22.45 34.09 -26.34
CA LYS A 476 -22.92 33.40 -25.13
C LYS A 476 -21.98 33.54 -23.95
N LYS A 477 -20.79 34.15 -24.15
CA LYS A 477 -19.72 34.26 -23.14
C LYS A 477 -19.29 32.89 -22.53
N GLN A 478 -19.33 31.85 -23.35
CA GLN A 478 -18.97 30.49 -22.95
C GLN A 478 -17.61 30.11 -23.56
N THR A 479 -16.75 29.45 -22.78
CA THR A 479 -15.42 29.02 -23.23
C THR A 479 -15.23 27.54 -22.95
N GLN A 480 -14.69 26.81 -23.93
CA GLN A 480 -14.23 25.43 -23.77
C GLN A 480 -12.77 25.30 -24.17
N LEU A 481 -12.09 24.32 -23.55
CA LEU A 481 -10.68 24.05 -23.78
C LEU A 481 -10.54 22.64 -24.35
N TYR A 482 -9.76 22.50 -25.38
CA TYR A 482 -9.45 21.27 -26.09
C TYR A 482 -7.95 21.06 -26.15
N GLN A 483 -7.55 19.83 -26.39
CA GLN A 483 -6.15 19.51 -26.62
C GLN A 483 -6.05 18.60 -27.83
N ARG A 484 -5.08 18.90 -28.72
CA ARG A 484 -4.73 18.08 -29.88
C ARG A 484 -3.22 17.86 -29.91
N VAL A 485 -2.81 16.77 -30.50
CA VAL A 485 -1.41 16.49 -30.81
C VAL A 485 -1.28 16.62 -32.33
N LEU A 486 -0.46 17.58 -32.76
CA LEU A 486 -0.03 17.66 -34.15
C LEU A 486 1.16 16.72 -34.33
N GLN A 487 1.11 15.91 -35.38
CA GLN A 487 2.16 14.98 -35.77
C GLN A 487 3.19 15.65 -36.67
#